data_32da066adfa285f91a5e2c7381d4677a
#
_entry.id   32da066adfa285f91a5e2c7381d4677a
#
_cell.length_a   1.000
_cell.length_b   1.000
_cell.length_c   1.000
_cell.angle_alpha   90.00
_cell.angle_beta   90.00
_cell.angle_gamma   90.00
#
_symmetry.space_group_name_H-M   'P 1'
#
loop_
_entity.id
_entity.type
_entity.pdbx_description
1 polymer ?
#
loop_
_entity_poly.entity_id
_entity_poly.type
_entity_poly.pdbx_seq_one_letter_code
_entity_poly.pdbx_strand_id
1 'polypeptide(L)'
;TTSKVKELINSGIIGKIKYLEFKAGFPGRFTYDHWMYDLSLGGGALYGSATYTIEYLQYLFDHPNLTIDGTCIKCSTGADEICNFQLKINNSILASSTIAMNVALKNEAVFYGELGYIVVPNYWKSNQLDLYLDDGSHSHYDFPYQSEFVYEIKHIHDCLNKGLIESPVMNKEKTIQACQLVEKLYQKWQ
;
A
#
# COMPACT_ATOMS: atom_id res chain seq x y z
N THR A 1 -12.42 0.54 5.24
CA THR A 1 -11.45 1.62 5.55
C THR A 1 -10.98 2.33 4.28
N THR A 2 -10.39 1.64 3.30
CA THR A 2 -9.83 2.25 2.07
C THR A 2 -10.86 3.08 1.28
N SER A 3 -12.11 2.61 1.20
CA SER A 3 -13.21 3.36 0.56
C SER A 3 -13.50 4.68 1.29
N LYS A 4 -13.42 4.67 2.63
CA LYS A 4 -13.61 5.88 3.43
C LYS A 4 -12.46 6.87 3.27
N VAL A 5 -11.22 6.38 3.16
CA VAL A 5 -10.07 7.23 2.81
C VAL A 5 -10.30 7.93 1.47
N LYS A 6 -10.73 7.17 0.44
CA LYS A 6 -11.04 7.73 -0.88
C LYS A 6 -12.16 8.78 -0.82
N GLU A 7 -13.21 8.51 -0.05
CA GLU A 7 -14.31 9.45 0.17
C GLU A 7 -13.82 10.75 0.81
N LEU A 8 -13.04 10.67 1.90
CA LEU A 8 -12.51 11.83 2.60
C LEU A 8 -11.55 12.65 1.72
N ILE A 9 -10.69 12.00 0.95
CA ILE A 9 -9.83 12.68 -0.02
C ILE A 9 -10.67 13.41 -1.09
N ASN A 10 -11.65 12.74 -1.66
CA ASN A 10 -12.50 13.30 -2.72
C ASN A 10 -13.43 14.42 -2.21
N SER A 11 -13.81 14.42 -0.94
CA SER A 11 -14.58 15.52 -0.33
C SER A 11 -13.76 16.80 -0.19
N GLY A 12 -12.41 16.72 -0.29
CA GLY A 12 -11.52 17.84 -0.09
C GLY A 12 -11.34 18.26 1.38
N ILE A 13 -11.82 17.47 2.35
CA ILE A 13 -11.77 17.84 3.77
C ILE A 13 -10.36 18.10 4.30
N ILE A 14 -9.36 17.37 3.77
CA ILE A 14 -7.94 17.59 4.10
C ILE A 14 -7.22 18.49 3.09
N GLY A 15 -7.95 19.15 2.18
CA GLY A 15 -7.37 19.94 1.10
C GLY A 15 -6.71 19.06 0.03
N LYS A 16 -5.83 19.66 -0.78
CA LYS A 16 -5.09 18.91 -1.81
C LYS A 16 -4.05 18.02 -1.18
N ILE A 17 -4.04 16.74 -1.56
CA ILE A 17 -3.01 15.79 -1.16
C ILE A 17 -1.64 16.25 -1.67
N LYS A 18 -0.63 16.19 -0.79
CA LYS A 18 0.75 16.56 -1.09
C LYS A 18 1.72 15.41 -0.91
N TYR A 19 1.54 14.63 0.15
CA TYR A 19 2.46 13.57 0.52
C TYR A 19 1.72 12.39 1.14
N LEU A 20 2.24 11.19 0.89
CA LEU A 20 1.72 9.94 1.41
C LEU A 20 2.87 9.13 2.00
N GLU A 21 2.66 8.51 3.14
CA GLU A 21 3.65 7.66 3.78
C GLU A 21 3.05 6.30 4.10
N PHE A 22 3.78 5.23 3.78
CA PHE A 22 3.40 3.86 4.08
C PHE A 22 4.55 3.16 4.82
N LYS A 23 4.24 2.47 5.91
CA LYS A 23 5.22 1.70 6.68
C LYS A 23 4.66 0.33 7.02
N ALA A 24 5.45 -0.72 6.74
CA ALA A 24 5.13 -2.10 7.08
C ALA A 24 6.37 -2.83 7.60
N GLY A 25 6.33 -3.26 8.86
CA GLY A 25 7.42 -4.00 9.49
C GLY A 25 6.92 -5.28 10.13
N PHE A 26 7.64 -6.40 9.92
CA PHE A 26 7.25 -7.74 10.32
C PHE A 26 8.37 -8.48 11.08
N PRO A 27 8.88 -7.93 12.21
CA PRO A 27 10.00 -8.51 12.91
C PRO A 27 9.69 -9.92 13.43
N GLY A 28 10.61 -10.85 13.24
CA GLY A 28 10.51 -12.22 13.74
C GLY A 28 9.41 -13.07 13.12
N ARG A 29 8.72 -12.57 12.08
CA ARG A 29 7.66 -13.33 11.39
C ARG A 29 8.22 -14.43 10.51
N PHE A 30 9.42 -14.23 9.98
CA PHE A 30 10.05 -15.14 9.02
C PHE A 30 11.44 -15.54 9.51
N THR A 31 11.79 -16.81 9.32
CA THR A 31 13.15 -17.35 9.51
C THR A 31 13.86 -17.44 8.16
N TYR A 32 15.20 -17.55 8.15
CA TYR A 32 15.97 -17.53 6.89
C TYR A 32 15.71 -18.73 5.97
N ASP A 33 15.06 -19.77 6.44
CA ASP A 33 14.56 -20.91 5.64
C ASP A 33 13.16 -20.68 5.06
N HIS A 34 12.53 -19.57 5.39
CA HIS A 34 11.23 -19.19 4.81
C HIS A 34 11.39 -18.66 3.38
N TRP A 35 10.44 -18.95 2.49
CA TRP A 35 10.47 -18.52 1.09
C TRP A 35 10.70 -17.01 0.88
N MET A 36 10.28 -16.19 1.83
CA MET A 36 10.53 -14.73 1.82
C MET A 36 12.01 -14.35 1.76
N TYR A 37 12.91 -15.26 2.16
CA TYR A 37 14.35 -15.06 2.06
C TYR A 37 14.99 -15.79 0.87
N ASP A 38 14.19 -16.42 0.01
CA ASP A 38 14.65 -17.15 -1.19
C ASP A 38 14.31 -16.38 -2.47
N LEU A 39 15.31 -15.76 -3.09
CA LEU A 39 15.14 -15.01 -4.34
C LEU A 39 14.60 -15.86 -5.49
N SER A 40 14.92 -17.16 -5.53
CA SER A 40 14.45 -18.07 -6.59
C SER A 40 12.94 -18.32 -6.53
N LEU A 41 12.34 -18.10 -5.35
CA LEU A 41 10.90 -18.20 -5.10
C LEU A 41 10.18 -16.83 -5.10
N GLY A 42 10.89 -15.75 -5.47
CA GLY A 42 10.35 -14.40 -5.45
C GLY A 42 10.31 -13.78 -4.04
N GLY A 43 11.24 -14.20 -3.16
CA GLY A 43 11.40 -13.61 -1.84
C GLY A 43 11.93 -12.19 -1.87
N GLY A 44 11.84 -11.51 -0.73
CA GLY A 44 12.24 -10.13 -0.52
C GLY A 44 11.10 -9.27 0.03
N ALA A 45 11.45 -8.23 0.77
CA ALA A 45 10.50 -7.29 1.35
C ALA A 45 9.66 -6.59 0.26
N LEU A 46 10.30 -6.24 -0.85
CA LEU A 46 9.63 -5.55 -1.96
C LEU A 46 8.60 -6.46 -2.64
N TYR A 47 8.97 -7.68 -3.10
CA TYR A 47 8.01 -8.61 -3.71
C TYR A 47 6.90 -8.98 -2.75
N GLY A 48 7.23 -9.18 -1.47
CA GLY A 48 6.28 -9.62 -0.47
C GLY A 48 5.22 -8.58 -0.10
N SER A 49 5.48 -7.27 -0.29
CA SER A 49 4.58 -6.27 0.29
C SER A 49 4.43 -4.96 -0.49
N ALA A 50 5.22 -4.68 -1.52
CA ALA A 50 5.13 -3.41 -2.25
C ALA A 50 3.80 -3.24 -3.00
N THR A 51 3.19 -4.34 -3.44
CA THR A 51 1.90 -4.34 -4.13
C THR A 51 0.81 -3.71 -3.26
N TYR A 52 0.81 -3.92 -1.94
CA TYR A 52 -0.15 -3.27 -1.04
C TYR A 52 -0.11 -1.73 -1.15
N THR A 53 1.09 -1.14 -1.22
CA THR A 53 1.22 0.31 -1.41
C THR A 53 0.80 0.74 -2.81
N ILE A 54 1.30 0.05 -3.84
CA ILE A 54 1.06 0.44 -5.24
C ILE A 54 -0.42 0.33 -5.59
N GLU A 55 -1.06 -0.78 -5.24
CA GLU A 55 -2.47 -1.02 -5.51
C GLU A 55 -3.38 -0.10 -4.68
N TYR A 56 -2.97 0.26 -3.46
CA TYR A 56 -3.67 1.27 -2.68
C TYR A 56 -3.70 2.61 -3.42
N LEU A 57 -2.58 3.05 -3.98
CA LEU A 57 -2.49 4.27 -4.78
C LEU A 57 -3.31 4.19 -6.06
N GLN A 58 -3.28 3.04 -6.77
CA GLN A 58 -4.09 2.81 -7.96
C GLN A 58 -5.61 2.83 -7.66
N TYR A 59 -6.00 2.41 -6.46
CA TYR A 59 -7.39 2.51 -6.02
C TYR A 59 -7.80 3.93 -5.69
N LEU A 60 -6.93 4.69 -5.00
CA LEU A 60 -7.24 6.06 -4.59
C LEU A 60 -7.35 7.02 -5.77
N PHE A 61 -6.37 6.97 -6.69
CA PHE A 61 -6.17 8.01 -7.71
C PHE A 61 -6.64 7.62 -9.11
N ASP A 62 -7.24 6.48 -9.28
CA ASP A 62 -7.86 6.02 -10.52
C ASP A 62 -6.94 6.20 -11.76
N HIS A 63 -6.30 5.12 -12.22
CA HIS A 63 -5.30 5.13 -13.31
C HIS A 63 -4.17 6.17 -13.17
N PRO A 64 -3.48 6.26 -12.02
CA PRO A 64 -2.43 7.25 -11.82
C PRO A 64 -1.21 6.93 -12.69
N ASN A 65 -0.58 7.98 -13.22
CA ASN A 65 0.76 7.85 -13.79
C ASN A 65 1.76 7.73 -12.62
N LEU A 66 2.35 6.55 -12.45
CA LEU A 66 3.28 6.24 -11.38
C LEU A 66 4.72 6.11 -11.91
N THR A 67 5.64 6.82 -11.28
CA THR A 67 7.07 6.55 -11.43
C THR A 67 7.64 6.15 -10.08
N ILE A 68 8.62 5.22 -10.08
CA ILE A 68 9.18 4.62 -8.86
C ILE A 68 10.70 4.73 -8.84
N ASP A 69 11.26 4.98 -7.66
CA ASP A 69 12.68 4.88 -7.34
C ASP A 69 12.88 4.46 -5.89
N GLY A 70 14.04 3.91 -5.54
CA GLY A 70 14.27 3.44 -4.17
C GLY A 70 15.58 2.71 -3.98
N THR A 71 15.78 2.24 -2.74
CA THR A 71 16.96 1.50 -2.30
C THR A 71 16.57 0.38 -1.34
N CYS A 72 17.47 -0.59 -1.15
CA CYS A 72 17.27 -1.69 -0.22
C CYS A 72 18.54 -2.06 0.54
N ILE A 73 18.36 -2.78 1.63
CA ILE A 73 19.41 -3.53 2.33
C ILE A 73 19.13 -5.02 2.08
N LYS A 74 20.12 -5.72 1.55
CA LYS A 74 20.05 -7.17 1.30
C LYS A 74 20.58 -7.93 2.49
N CYS A 75 19.95 -9.05 2.83
CA CYS A 75 20.44 -10.02 3.80
C CYS A 75 21.46 -11.00 3.20
N SER A 76 21.95 -11.95 3.99
CA SER A 76 22.94 -12.95 3.58
C SER A 76 22.49 -13.86 2.44
N THR A 77 21.19 -14.04 2.22
CA THR A 77 20.64 -14.83 1.11
C THR A 77 20.55 -14.03 -0.19
N GLY A 78 20.82 -12.72 -0.14
CA GLY A 78 20.67 -11.79 -1.26
C GLY A 78 19.28 -11.17 -1.40
N ALA A 79 18.28 -11.66 -0.65
CA ALA A 79 16.95 -11.06 -0.61
C ALA A 79 17.01 -9.70 0.09
N ASP A 80 16.22 -8.75 -0.38
CA ASP A 80 16.04 -7.46 0.29
C ASP A 80 15.23 -7.66 1.58
N GLU A 81 15.84 -7.37 2.73
CA GLU A 81 15.19 -7.48 4.04
C GLU A 81 14.58 -6.17 4.52
N ILE A 82 15.08 -5.05 4.02
CA ILE A 82 14.49 -3.72 4.20
C ILE A 82 14.57 -3.00 2.87
N CYS A 83 13.47 -2.41 2.43
CA CYS A 83 13.47 -1.51 1.29
C CYS A 83 12.73 -0.21 1.61
N ASN A 84 13.23 0.87 1.00
CA ASN A 84 12.54 2.15 0.97
C ASN A 84 12.41 2.58 -0.49
N PHE A 85 11.20 2.92 -0.90
CA PHE A 85 10.94 3.41 -2.25
C PHE A 85 9.99 4.59 -2.25
N GLN A 86 10.10 5.38 -3.28
CA GLN A 86 9.29 6.58 -3.51
C GLN A 86 8.52 6.43 -4.81
N LEU A 87 7.28 6.90 -4.79
CA LEU A 87 6.44 6.99 -5.97
C LEU A 87 6.06 8.44 -6.21
N LYS A 88 6.18 8.88 -7.46
CA LYS A 88 5.61 10.14 -7.90
C LYS A 88 4.29 9.84 -8.62
N ILE A 89 3.22 10.47 -8.19
CA ILE A 89 1.87 10.26 -8.67
C ILE A 89 1.46 11.49 -9.47
N ASN A 90 1.15 11.32 -10.76
CA ASN A 90 0.71 12.38 -11.68
C ASN A 90 1.61 13.63 -11.66
N ASN A 91 2.91 13.47 -11.40
CA ASN A 91 3.91 14.55 -11.26
C ASN A 91 3.60 15.62 -10.18
N SER A 92 2.63 15.40 -9.31
CA SER A 92 2.15 16.40 -8.34
C SER A 92 2.11 15.92 -6.89
N ILE A 93 2.11 14.61 -6.64
CA ILE A 93 2.06 14.01 -5.32
C ILE A 93 3.27 13.10 -5.15
N LEU A 94 3.89 13.13 -3.97
CA LEU A 94 4.96 12.20 -3.60
C LEU A 94 4.41 11.19 -2.59
N ALA A 95 4.74 9.92 -2.78
CA ALA A 95 4.52 8.88 -1.78
C ALA A 95 5.83 8.21 -1.42
N SER A 96 6.02 7.81 -0.16
CA SER A 96 7.11 6.95 0.26
C SER A 96 6.59 5.68 0.92
N SER A 97 7.32 4.58 0.75
CA SER A 97 7.02 3.32 1.42
C SER A 97 8.28 2.71 1.99
N THR A 98 8.22 2.28 3.24
CA THR A 98 9.27 1.49 3.89
C THR A 98 8.71 0.14 4.28
N ILE A 99 9.36 -0.93 3.84
CA ILE A 99 9.00 -2.30 4.16
C ILE A 99 10.21 -2.97 4.79
N ALA A 100 10.00 -3.65 5.93
CA ALA A 100 11.06 -4.35 6.65
C ALA A 100 10.58 -5.72 7.12
N MET A 101 11.38 -6.78 6.88
CA MET A 101 11.09 -8.13 7.35
C MET A 101 11.62 -8.40 8.76
N ASN A 102 12.61 -7.62 9.21
CA ASN A 102 13.39 -7.86 10.43
C ASN A 102 13.31 -6.75 11.47
N VAL A 103 12.62 -5.65 11.19
CA VAL A 103 12.48 -4.49 12.08
C VAL A 103 11.02 -4.18 12.35
N ALA A 104 10.70 -3.87 13.60
CA ALA A 104 9.40 -3.34 13.97
C ALA A 104 9.27 -1.90 13.48
N LEU A 105 8.30 -1.65 12.62
CA LEU A 105 7.88 -0.31 12.21
C LEU A 105 6.50 -0.02 12.78
N LYS A 106 6.16 1.26 12.90
CA LYS A 106 4.77 1.64 13.13
C LYS A 106 3.99 1.38 11.85
N ASN A 107 3.24 0.27 11.84
CA ASN A 107 2.52 -0.21 10.67
C ASN A 107 1.32 0.70 10.37
N GLU A 108 1.48 1.63 9.46
CA GLU A 108 0.44 2.61 9.12
C GLU A 108 0.62 3.17 7.72
N ALA A 109 -0.46 3.74 7.17
CA ALA A 109 -0.41 4.71 6.08
C ALA A 109 -0.89 6.06 6.58
N VAL A 110 -0.23 7.15 6.13
CA VAL A 110 -0.62 8.52 6.45
C VAL A 110 -0.79 9.31 5.15
N PHE A 111 -1.89 10.02 5.03
CA PHE A 111 -2.27 10.81 3.86
C PHE A 111 -2.30 12.28 4.25
N TYR A 112 -1.28 13.05 3.83
CA TYR A 112 -1.11 14.46 4.18
C TYR A 112 -1.70 15.36 3.10
N GLY A 113 -2.63 16.20 3.50
CA GLY A 113 -3.22 17.27 2.69
C GLY A 113 -2.81 18.66 3.18
N GLU A 114 -3.35 19.69 2.53
CA GLU A 114 -3.07 21.10 2.87
C GLU A 114 -3.81 21.57 4.14
N LEU A 115 -4.85 20.86 4.59
CA LEU A 115 -5.73 21.24 5.71
C LEU A 115 -5.79 20.18 6.81
N GLY A 116 -4.99 19.11 6.71
CA GLY A 116 -4.98 18.02 7.69
C GLY A 116 -4.44 16.71 7.11
N TYR A 117 -4.61 15.64 7.86
CA TYR A 117 -4.12 14.33 7.46
C TYR A 117 -5.01 13.19 7.97
N ILE A 118 -4.91 12.03 7.29
CA ILE A 118 -5.59 10.79 7.66
C ILE A 118 -4.55 9.76 8.06
N VAL A 119 -4.76 9.06 9.16
CA VAL A 119 -3.92 7.94 9.64
C VAL A 119 -4.70 6.65 9.53
N VAL A 120 -4.11 5.63 8.92
CA VAL A 120 -4.69 4.30 8.76
C VAL A 120 -3.72 3.26 9.32
N PRO A 121 -3.92 2.75 10.54
CA PRO A 121 -3.07 1.73 11.13
C PRO A 121 -3.25 0.40 10.39
N ASN A 122 -2.17 -0.37 10.21
CA ASN A 122 -2.15 -1.65 9.49
C ASN A 122 -2.90 -1.58 8.15
N TYR A 123 -2.59 -0.60 7.33
CA TYR A 123 -3.35 -0.16 6.15
C TYR A 123 -3.79 -1.28 5.19
N TRP A 124 -3.05 -2.39 5.09
CA TRP A 124 -3.41 -3.54 4.24
C TRP A 124 -4.57 -4.39 4.79
N LYS A 125 -4.94 -4.21 6.08
CA LYS A 125 -6.05 -4.91 6.75
C LYS A 125 -6.72 -4.05 7.82
N SER A 126 -6.74 -2.74 7.65
CA SER A 126 -7.28 -1.83 8.65
C SER A 126 -8.80 -1.89 8.74
N ASN A 127 -9.31 -1.81 9.95
CA ASN A 127 -10.72 -1.64 10.23
C ASN A 127 -11.04 -0.27 10.86
N GLN A 128 -10.07 0.64 10.90
CA GLN A 128 -10.22 1.96 11.50
C GLN A 128 -9.36 3.00 10.79
N LEU A 129 -9.71 4.25 10.95
CA LEU A 129 -8.89 5.39 10.55
C LEU A 129 -9.17 6.60 11.45
N ASP A 130 -8.19 7.48 11.53
CA ASP A 130 -8.29 8.76 12.22
C ASP A 130 -8.07 9.90 11.22
N LEU A 131 -8.92 10.91 11.29
CA LEU A 131 -8.83 12.17 10.55
C LEU A 131 -8.45 13.29 11.52
N TYR A 132 -7.39 14.02 11.22
CA TYR A 132 -6.92 15.19 11.95
C TYR A 132 -6.93 16.40 11.04
N LEU A 133 -7.53 17.51 11.47
CA LEU A 133 -7.54 18.75 10.72
C LEU A 133 -6.70 19.84 11.43
N ASP A 134 -6.21 20.80 10.68
CA ASP A 134 -5.33 21.87 11.18
C ASP A 134 -6.07 22.83 12.14
N ASP A 135 -7.39 22.83 12.13
CA ASP A 135 -8.22 23.57 13.11
C ASP A 135 -8.28 22.89 14.49
N GLY A 136 -7.60 21.75 14.65
CA GLY A 136 -7.56 20.95 15.87
C GLY A 136 -8.69 19.92 15.97
N SER A 137 -9.59 19.83 15.00
CA SER A 137 -10.64 18.82 15.02
C SER A 137 -10.08 17.42 14.70
N HIS A 138 -10.67 16.41 15.34
CA HIS A 138 -10.33 15.01 15.18
C HIS A 138 -11.61 14.18 15.02
N SER A 139 -11.56 13.22 14.10
CA SER A 139 -12.63 12.23 13.91
C SER A 139 -12.05 10.84 13.80
N HIS A 140 -12.64 9.90 14.54
CA HIS A 140 -12.31 8.48 14.48
C HIS A 140 -13.42 7.73 13.75
N TYR A 141 -13.03 6.77 12.89
CA TYR A 141 -13.94 5.92 12.13
C TYR A 141 -13.60 4.46 12.35
N ASP A 142 -14.59 3.68 12.77
CA ASP A 142 -14.51 2.23 12.98
C ASP A 142 -15.35 1.47 11.95
N PHE A 143 -14.80 0.37 11.42
CA PHE A 143 -15.46 -0.51 10.44
C PHE A 143 -15.32 -1.96 10.92
N PRO A 144 -16.10 -2.39 11.92
CA PRO A 144 -15.95 -3.73 12.48
C PRO A 144 -16.24 -4.81 11.43
N TYR A 145 -15.37 -5.81 11.35
CA TYR A 145 -15.52 -6.98 10.49
C TYR A 145 -15.00 -8.23 11.20
N GLN A 146 -15.50 -9.42 10.78
CA GLN A 146 -15.02 -10.68 11.32
C GLN A 146 -13.69 -11.12 10.71
N SER A 147 -13.44 -10.75 9.43
CA SER A 147 -12.23 -11.04 8.68
C SER A 147 -12.09 -10.04 7.55
N GLU A 148 -10.86 -9.60 7.27
CA GLU A 148 -10.52 -8.74 6.13
C GLU A 148 -10.94 -9.34 4.78
N PHE A 149 -10.93 -10.65 4.65
CA PHE A 149 -11.30 -11.38 3.43
C PHE A 149 -12.79 -11.33 3.07
N VAL A 150 -13.66 -10.92 3.99
CA VAL A 150 -15.12 -10.85 3.73
C VAL A 150 -15.44 -9.94 2.55
N TYR A 151 -14.76 -8.81 2.44
CA TYR A 151 -15.00 -7.85 1.36
C TYR A 151 -14.48 -8.34 0.01
N GLU A 152 -13.34 -9.03 0.01
CA GLU A 152 -12.77 -9.66 -1.18
C GLU A 152 -13.70 -10.75 -1.72
N ILE A 153 -14.16 -11.67 -0.85
CA ILE A 153 -15.08 -12.75 -1.21
C ILE A 153 -16.39 -12.18 -1.76
N LYS A 154 -16.98 -11.18 -1.11
CA LYS A 154 -18.19 -10.52 -1.59
C LYS A 154 -18.01 -9.90 -2.96
N HIS A 155 -16.87 -9.19 -3.17
CA HIS A 155 -16.57 -8.58 -4.44
C HIS A 155 -16.41 -9.61 -5.57
N ILE A 156 -15.75 -10.75 -5.30
CA ILE A 156 -15.65 -11.87 -6.25
C ILE A 156 -17.05 -12.38 -6.62
N HIS A 157 -17.91 -12.64 -5.63
CA HIS A 157 -19.29 -13.10 -5.88
C HIS A 157 -20.08 -12.09 -6.71
N ASP A 158 -19.94 -10.77 -6.43
CA ASP A 158 -20.63 -9.72 -7.18
C ASP A 158 -20.15 -9.66 -8.64
N CYS A 159 -18.84 -9.84 -8.88
CA CYS A 159 -18.28 -9.91 -10.22
C CYS A 159 -18.82 -11.14 -10.99
N LEU A 160 -18.80 -12.31 -10.37
CA LEU A 160 -19.32 -13.55 -10.97
C LEU A 160 -20.81 -13.46 -11.30
N ASN A 161 -21.62 -12.92 -10.38
CA ASN A 161 -23.07 -12.73 -10.60
C ASN A 161 -23.36 -11.75 -11.75
N LYS A 162 -22.46 -10.82 -12.04
CA LYS A 162 -22.54 -9.89 -13.16
C LYS A 162 -21.92 -10.42 -14.45
N GLY A 163 -21.40 -11.66 -14.46
CA GLY A 163 -20.71 -12.25 -15.59
C GLY A 163 -19.39 -11.59 -15.95
N LEU A 164 -18.76 -10.89 -15.00
CA LEU A 164 -17.45 -10.25 -15.21
C LEU A 164 -16.32 -11.27 -15.09
N ILE A 165 -15.36 -11.18 -16.01
CA ILE A 165 -14.17 -12.05 -16.03
C ILE A 165 -13.00 -11.47 -15.25
N GLU A 166 -13.08 -10.18 -14.89
CA GLU A 166 -12.11 -9.48 -14.04
C GLU A 166 -12.79 -8.44 -13.16
N SER A 167 -12.11 -8.03 -12.10
CA SER A 167 -12.58 -6.96 -11.21
C SER A 167 -12.54 -5.60 -11.91
N PRO A 168 -13.61 -4.79 -11.88
CA PRO A 168 -13.56 -3.42 -12.35
C PRO A 168 -12.79 -2.48 -11.41
N VAL A 169 -12.47 -2.93 -10.18
CA VAL A 169 -11.71 -2.16 -9.18
C VAL A 169 -10.22 -2.40 -9.35
N MET A 170 -9.80 -3.69 -9.34
CA MET A 170 -8.43 -4.14 -9.55
C MET A 170 -8.41 -5.07 -10.76
N ASN A 171 -8.26 -4.49 -11.93
CA ASN A 171 -8.22 -5.22 -13.18
C ASN A 171 -6.79 -5.69 -13.51
N LYS A 172 -6.67 -6.51 -14.55
CA LYS A 172 -5.40 -7.06 -15.04
C LYS A 172 -4.34 -5.98 -15.33
N GLU A 173 -4.77 -4.83 -15.90
CA GLU A 173 -3.86 -3.75 -16.24
C GLU A 173 -3.17 -3.16 -15.00
N LYS A 174 -3.92 -2.90 -13.92
CA LYS A 174 -3.39 -2.41 -12.64
C LYS A 174 -2.41 -3.40 -12.03
N THR A 175 -2.74 -4.69 -12.04
CA THR A 175 -1.85 -5.75 -11.53
C THR A 175 -0.54 -5.80 -12.33
N ILE A 176 -0.61 -5.77 -13.66
CA ILE A 176 0.59 -5.75 -14.52
C ILE A 176 1.44 -4.51 -14.22
N GLN A 177 0.82 -3.34 -14.10
CA GLN A 177 1.55 -2.11 -13.77
C GLN A 177 2.26 -2.21 -12.40
N ALA A 178 1.59 -2.77 -11.38
CA ALA A 178 2.20 -2.98 -10.07
C ALA A 178 3.43 -3.89 -10.15
N CYS A 179 3.33 -5.02 -10.86
CA CYS A 179 4.46 -5.93 -11.08
C CYS A 179 5.61 -5.26 -11.85
N GLN A 180 5.32 -4.48 -12.89
CA GLN A 180 6.32 -3.75 -13.66
C GLN A 180 7.07 -2.70 -12.82
N LEU A 181 6.39 -2.02 -11.91
CA LEU A 181 7.02 -1.07 -11.01
C LEU A 181 7.96 -1.76 -10.01
N VAL A 182 7.55 -2.89 -9.46
CA VAL A 182 8.40 -3.73 -8.58
C VAL A 182 9.63 -4.23 -9.33
N GLU A 183 9.45 -4.80 -10.51
CA GLU A 183 10.52 -5.30 -11.35
C GLU A 183 11.54 -4.20 -11.71
N LYS A 184 11.05 -3.01 -12.02
CA LYS A 184 11.92 -1.86 -12.32
C LYS A 184 12.86 -1.49 -11.16
N LEU A 185 12.44 -1.66 -9.91
CA LEU A 185 13.31 -1.45 -8.74
C LEU A 185 14.36 -2.55 -8.65
N TYR A 186 13.98 -3.82 -8.82
CA TYR A 186 14.95 -4.92 -8.78
C TYR A 186 16.02 -4.80 -9.87
N GLN A 187 15.65 -4.35 -11.07
CA GLN A 187 16.63 -4.08 -12.16
C GLN A 187 17.65 -3.01 -11.77
N LYS A 188 17.28 -2.05 -10.91
CA LYS A 188 18.20 -1.02 -10.41
C LYS A 188 19.08 -1.51 -9.26
N TRP A 189 18.64 -2.53 -8.52
CA TRP A 189 19.31 -3.02 -7.31
C TRP A 189 20.30 -4.16 -7.60
N GLN A 190 20.32 -4.65 -8.82
CA GLN A 190 21.32 -5.62 -9.31
C GLN A 190 22.64 -4.92 -9.57
#